data_efea2014308027bc5530b7ef41478ab4
#
_entry.id   efea2014308027bc5530b7ef41478ab4
#
_cell.length_a   1.000
_cell.length_b   1.000
_cell.length_c   1.000
_cell.angle_alpha   90.00
_cell.angle_beta   90.00
_cell.angle_gamma   90.00
#
_symmetry.space_group_name_H-M   'P 1'
#
loop_
_entity.id
_entity.type
_entity.pdbx_description
1 polymer ?
#
loop_
_entity_poly.entity_id
_entity_poly.type
_entity_poly.pdbx_seq_one_letter_code
_entity_poly.pdbx_strand_id
1 'polypeptide(L)'
;MRRFVFVVAVTAAWMLVPVAASAQNPARPKTTAEEFEAKLGYQSGDVALQNGMATIHVPRSFRFLGPEGSGRLLVEAWGNPPDSADDVLGMLVPAAVSPLSDEGWGIVITYNEDGYVNDSDAGKINYANLLKEMQEDAAAANEERKKQGFETVTLVGWAEPPHYDAAAHKLYWAKDLMFGSEAEHTLNYNIRILGRRGVLVLNAVSGMKQLDAIRAQTGTILPAVEFNEGHRYSDYLPGTDKAAAYGIGGLILGGVAAKAGFFKLLWVGLLAAKKFVFAGIVAIVAFLKRFFRKASDAAEAGASS
;
A
#
# COMPACT_ATOMS: atom_id res chain seq x y z
N MET A 1 68.85 22.10 -35.56
CA MET A 1 69.30 21.99 -36.99
C MET A 1 68.18 21.33 -37.78
N ARG A 2 67.88 21.94 -38.97
CA ARG A 2 66.99 21.49 -40.07
C ARG A 2 65.50 21.42 -39.74
N ARG A 3 64.66 22.37 -40.06
CA ARG A 3 64.18 22.99 -41.33
C ARG A 3 63.73 21.94 -42.39
N PHE A 4 62.43 21.93 -42.72
CA PHE A 4 61.81 21.97 -44.06
C PHE A 4 60.29 21.91 -43.90
N VAL A 5 59.50 22.90 -44.16
CA VAL A 5 59.01 23.59 -45.37
C VAL A 5 57.86 22.85 -46.07
N PHE A 6 56.70 23.49 -45.97
CA PHE A 6 55.54 23.66 -46.87
C PHE A 6 55.10 22.54 -47.86
N VAL A 7 53.81 22.29 -47.89
CA VAL A 7 52.97 22.51 -49.07
C VAL A 7 51.48 22.67 -48.66
N VAL A 8 50.90 23.79 -49.14
CA VAL A 8 49.46 24.07 -49.08
C VAL A 8 48.80 23.40 -50.29
N ALA A 9 47.76 22.62 -50.07
CA ALA A 9 46.81 22.21 -51.12
C ALA A 9 45.41 22.54 -50.67
N VAL A 10 44.79 23.53 -51.29
CA VAL A 10 43.40 23.89 -51.21
C VAL A 10 42.62 22.92 -52.08
N THR A 11 41.73 22.13 -51.51
CA THR A 11 40.69 21.40 -52.26
C THR A 11 39.33 21.69 -51.65
N ALA A 12 38.45 22.18 -52.53
CA ALA A 12 37.08 22.50 -52.25
C ALA A 12 36.29 21.30 -51.72
N ALA A 13 35.75 21.43 -50.49
CA ALA A 13 34.87 20.44 -49.94
C ALA A 13 33.41 20.78 -50.28
N TRP A 14 32.77 19.87 -50.95
CA TRP A 14 31.31 19.85 -51.14
C TRP A 14 30.64 19.67 -49.80
N MET A 15 29.74 20.61 -49.45
CA MET A 15 28.86 20.44 -48.28
C MET A 15 27.81 19.34 -48.55
N LEU A 16 28.04 18.17 -48.06
CA LEU A 16 26.98 17.16 -47.80
C LEU A 16 26.34 17.54 -46.48
N VAL A 17 25.12 18.09 -46.54
CA VAL A 17 24.24 18.24 -45.36
C VAL A 17 23.82 16.82 -44.93
N PRO A 18 24.18 16.35 -43.74
CA PRO A 18 23.58 15.10 -43.25
C PRO A 18 22.12 15.37 -42.90
N VAL A 19 21.19 14.73 -43.60
CA VAL A 19 19.82 14.57 -43.16
C VAL A 19 19.91 13.81 -41.81
N ALA A 20 19.63 14.54 -40.75
CA ALA A 20 19.48 13.93 -39.42
C ALA A 20 18.30 12.96 -39.51
N ALA A 21 18.58 11.70 -39.73
CA ALA A 21 17.64 10.63 -39.43
C ALA A 21 17.31 10.74 -37.93
N SER A 22 16.07 11.10 -37.62
CA SER A 22 15.54 11.02 -36.26
C SER A 22 15.75 9.58 -35.79
N ALA A 23 16.80 9.35 -35.02
CA ALA A 23 17.01 8.09 -34.37
C ALA A 23 15.83 7.89 -33.41
N GLN A 24 14.88 7.06 -33.83
CA GLN A 24 13.89 6.52 -32.92
C GLN A 24 14.71 5.84 -31.82
N ASN A 25 14.70 6.45 -30.63
CA ASN A 25 15.36 5.90 -29.45
C ASN A 25 14.71 4.52 -29.23
N PRO A 26 15.44 3.41 -29.37
CA PRO A 26 14.84 2.10 -29.16
C PRO A 26 14.27 2.07 -27.74
N ALA A 27 12.99 1.71 -27.60
CA ALA A 27 12.33 1.63 -26.32
C ALA A 27 13.21 0.81 -25.38
N ARG A 28 13.61 1.42 -24.25
CA ARG A 28 14.43 0.76 -23.25
C ARG A 28 13.74 -0.56 -22.86
N PRO A 29 14.44 -1.72 -22.87
CA PRO A 29 13.83 -2.97 -22.43
C PRO A 29 13.28 -2.79 -21.02
N LYS A 30 12.00 -3.14 -20.83
CA LYS A 30 11.35 -3.06 -19.51
C LYS A 30 12.08 -3.95 -18.51
N THR A 31 12.20 -3.47 -17.28
CA THR A 31 12.69 -4.30 -16.17
C THR A 31 11.62 -5.30 -15.76
N THR A 32 12.00 -6.36 -15.04
CA THR A 32 11.04 -7.34 -14.49
C THR A 32 9.99 -6.67 -13.61
N ALA A 33 10.35 -5.61 -12.88
CA ALA A 33 9.44 -4.80 -12.07
C ALA A 33 8.42 -4.05 -12.94
N GLU A 34 8.87 -3.38 -14.02
CA GLU A 34 8.00 -2.68 -14.97
C GLU A 34 7.03 -3.63 -15.68
N GLU A 35 7.49 -4.85 -16.02
CA GLU A 35 6.64 -5.90 -16.60
C GLU A 35 5.58 -6.39 -15.62
N PHE A 36 5.94 -6.53 -14.34
CA PHE A 36 4.99 -6.89 -13.28
C PHE A 36 3.94 -5.80 -13.09
N GLU A 37 4.37 -4.54 -12.93
CA GLU A 37 3.45 -3.40 -12.78
C GLU A 37 2.49 -3.25 -13.96
N ALA A 38 2.96 -3.44 -15.20
CA ALA A 38 2.13 -3.36 -16.39
C ALA A 38 0.96 -4.38 -16.41
N LYS A 39 1.10 -5.47 -15.63
CA LYS A 39 0.09 -6.54 -15.52
C LYS A 39 -0.85 -6.40 -14.31
N LEU A 40 -0.68 -5.37 -13.48
CA LEU A 40 -1.52 -5.16 -12.30
C LEU A 40 -2.93 -4.64 -12.63
N GLY A 41 -3.17 -4.13 -13.83
CA GLY A 41 -4.50 -3.69 -14.27
C GLY A 41 -4.97 -2.41 -13.58
N TYR A 42 -4.13 -1.38 -13.57
CA TYR A 42 -4.48 -0.08 -13.01
C TYR A 42 -5.72 0.56 -13.63
N GLN A 43 -6.56 1.12 -12.79
CA GLN A 43 -7.80 1.81 -13.13
C GLN A 43 -7.75 3.26 -12.63
N SER A 44 -8.56 4.11 -13.25
CA SER A 44 -8.76 5.53 -12.90
C SER A 44 -10.20 5.93 -13.16
N GLY A 45 -10.61 7.12 -12.71
CA GLY A 45 -12.00 7.56 -12.79
C GLY A 45 -12.87 6.95 -11.70
N ASP A 46 -14.13 6.73 -11.99
CA ASP A 46 -15.08 6.19 -11.02
C ASP A 46 -15.07 4.67 -11.04
N VAL A 47 -14.80 4.07 -9.90
CA VAL A 47 -14.76 2.62 -9.72
C VAL A 47 -15.82 2.21 -8.71
N ALA A 48 -16.72 1.32 -9.14
CA ALA A 48 -17.73 0.72 -8.26
C ALA A 48 -17.09 -0.39 -7.41
N LEU A 49 -17.34 -0.34 -6.10
CA LEU A 49 -16.94 -1.39 -5.15
C LEU A 49 -18.11 -2.30 -4.84
N GLN A 50 -17.82 -3.59 -4.66
CA GLN A 50 -18.75 -4.62 -4.15
C GLN A 50 -20.17 -4.48 -4.73
N ASN A 51 -20.31 -4.74 -6.03
CA ASN A 51 -21.59 -4.70 -6.74
C ASN A 51 -22.34 -3.35 -6.64
N GLY A 52 -21.60 -2.25 -6.58
CA GLY A 52 -22.18 -0.91 -6.53
C GLY A 52 -22.60 -0.44 -5.13
N MET A 53 -22.14 -1.10 -4.06
CA MET A 53 -22.37 -0.63 -2.68
C MET A 53 -21.74 0.73 -2.43
N ALA A 54 -20.55 0.96 -2.96
CA ALA A 54 -19.81 2.21 -2.84
C ALA A 54 -19.10 2.55 -4.14
N THR A 55 -18.72 3.81 -4.28
CA THR A 55 -17.94 4.31 -5.41
C THR A 55 -16.64 4.95 -4.92
N ILE A 56 -15.55 4.69 -5.64
CA ILE A 56 -14.30 5.43 -5.50
C ILE A 56 -14.13 6.32 -6.72
N HIS A 57 -14.07 7.63 -6.50
CA HIS A 57 -13.63 8.62 -7.47
C HIS A 57 -12.11 8.71 -7.41
N VAL A 58 -11.40 7.84 -8.14
CA VAL A 58 -9.94 7.70 -8.05
C VAL A 58 -9.24 9.04 -8.28
N PRO A 59 -8.59 9.62 -7.24
CA PRO A 59 -7.93 10.91 -7.39
C PRO A 59 -6.76 10.82 -8.39
N ARG A 60 -6.44 11.92 -9.08
CA ARG A 60 -5.32 11.94 -10.06
C ARG A 60 -3.96 11.61 -9.45
N SER A 61 -3.79 11.79 -8.14
CA SER A 61 -2.58 11.42 -7.41
C SER A 61 -2.48 9.92 -7.12
N PHE A 62 -3.53 9.14 -7.46
CA PHE A 62 -3.60 7.70 -7.25
C PHE A 62 -3.96 6.94 -8.52
N ARG A 63 -3.69 5.65 -8.49
CA ARG A 63 -4.20 4.61 -9.39
C ARG A 63 -4.92 3.58 -8.54
N PHE A 64 -5.97 2.99 -9.05
CA PHE A 64 -6.70 1.94 -8.36
C PHE A 64 -6.34 0.57 -8.94
N LEU A 65 -6.18 -0.41 -8.07
CA LEU A 65 -6.07 -1.83 -8.41
C LEU A 65 -7.34 -2.52 -7.95
N GLY A 66 -7.98 -3.26 -8.83
CA GLY A 66 -9.07 -4.17 -8.47
C GLY A 66 -8.57 -5.33 -7.60
N PRO A 67 -9.48 -6.23 -7.14
CA PRO A 67 -9.13 -7.35 -6.25
C PRO A 67 -7.96 -8.20 -6.76
N GLU A 68 -7.97 -8.58 -8.03
CA GLU A 68 -6.90 -9.39 -8.65
C GLU A 68 -5.54 -8.69 -8.61
N GLY A 69 -5.46 -7.44 -9.09
CA GLY A 69 -4.22 -6.67 -9.09
C GLY A 69 -3.71 -6.40 -7.67
N SER A 70 -4.63 -6.13 -6.73
CA SER A 70 -4.32 -5.95 -5.31
C SER A 70 -3.76 -7.23 -4.70
N GLY A 71 -4.39 -8.37 -4.95
CA GLY A 71 -3.95 -9.67 -4.48
C GLY A 71 -2.56 -10.02 -5.00
N ARG A 72 -2.29 -9.78 -6.29
CA ARG A 72 -0.97 -9.98 -6.87
C ARG A 72 0.09 -9.07 -6.24
N LEU A 73 -0.22 -7.79 -6.03
CA LEU A 73 0.71 -6.87 -5.38
C LEU A 73 0.99 -7.29 -3.93
N LEU A 74 -0.06 -7.62 -3.16
CA LEU A 74 0.06 -8.03 -1.77
C LEU A 74 0.86 -9.34 -1.61
N VAL A 75 0.51 -10.36 -2.39
CA VAL A 75 1.06 -11.71 -2.21
C VAL A 75 2.37 -11.90 -2.97
N GLU A 76 2.38 -11.61 -4.29
CA GLU A 76 3.53 -11.94 -5.14
C GLU A 76 4.69 -10.93 -4.96
N ALA A 77 4.36 -9.63 -4.77
CA ALA A 77 5.38 -8.59 -4.67
C ALA A 77 5.73 -8.21 -3.22
N TRP A 78 4.72 -8.03 -2.36
CA TRP A 78 4.94 -7.64 -0.97
C TRP A 78 5.08 -8.83 -0.02
N GLY A 79 4.88 -10.08 -0.51
CA GLY A 79 5.14 -11.31 0.23
C GLY A 79 4.16 -11.56 1.38
N ASN A 80 2.96 -10.97 1.33
CA ASN A 80 1.92 -11.28 2.31
C ASN A 80 1.40 -12.72 2.13
N PRO A 81 0.84 -13.35 3.18
CA PRO A 81 0.16 -14.62 3.04
C PRO A 81 -0.98 -14.56 2.02
N PRO A 82 -1.29 -15.66 1.32
CA PRO A 82 -2.34 -15.70 0.31
C PRO A 82 -3.71 -15.23 0.80
N ASP A 83 -4.09 -15.60 2.02
CA ASP A 83 -5.34 -15.23 2.69
C ASP A 83 -5.47 -13.70 2.99
N SER A 84 -4.40 -12.96 2.91
CA SER A 84 -4.42 -11.50 3.05
C SER A 84 -5.14 -10.78 1.91
N ALA A 85 -5.42 -11.48 0.81
CA ALA A 85 -6.09 -10.94 -0.37
C ALA A 85 -7.59 -11.31 -0.45
N ASP A 86 -8.09 -12.24 0.39
CA ASP A 86 -9.41 -12.85 0.25
C ASP A 86 -10.57 -11.83 0.31
N ASP A 87 -10.50 -10.85 1.21
CA ASP A 87 -11.56 -9.86 1.42
C ASP A 87 -11.22 -8.47 0.83
N VAL A 88 -10.19 -8.39 -0.02
CA VAL A 88 -9.73 -7.12 -0.59
C VAL A 88 -10.64 -6.69 -1.73
N LEU A 89 -11.29 -5.54 -1.58
CA LEU A 89 -12.10 -4.92 -2.63
C LEU A 89 -11.25 -4.18 -3.67
N GLY A 90 -10.04 -3.81 -3.31
CA GLY A 90 -9.10 -3.11 -4.15
C GLY A 90 -8.04 -2.37 -3.34
N MET A 91 -7.18 -1.63 -4.05
CA MET A 91 -6.11 -0.86 -3.45
C MET A 91 -5.90 0.46 -4.20
N LEU A 92 -5.71 1.55 -3.47
CA LEU A 92 -5.18 2.79 -4.02
C LEU A 92 -3.65 2.79 -3.86
N VAL A 93 -2.94 3.05 -4.95
CA VAL A 93 -1.48 3.24 -4.94
C VAL A 93 -1.12 4.61 -5.52
N PRO A 94 -0.11 5.32 -5.00
CA PRO A 94 0.30 6.61 -5.55
C PRO A 94 0.64 6.51 -7.04
N ALA A 95 0.21 7.50 -7.82
CA ALA A 95 0.47 7.50 -9.27
C ALA A 95 1.94 7.77 -9.59
N ALA A 96 2.61 8.56 -8.75
CA ALA A 96 3.98 9.01 -8.96
C ALA A 96 5.06 8.08 -8.39
N VAL A 97 4.68 7.07 -7.57
CA VAL A 97 5.61 6.16 -6.90
C VAL A 97 5.29 4.73 -7.30
N SER A 98 6.30 3.96 -7.68
CA SER A 98 6.14 2.53 -7.90
C SER A 98 5.84 1.82 -6.58
N PRO A 99 4.78 1.00 -6.50
CA PRO A 99 4.52 0.21 -5.29
C PRO A 99 5.60 -0.86 -5.03
N LEU A 100 6.52 -1.07 -5.99
CA LEU A 100 7.64 -2.02 -5.89
C LEU A 100 8.94 -1.33 -5.46
N SER A 101 8.96 -0.01 -5.28
CA SER A 101 10.12 0.73 -4.78
C SER A 101 10.20 0.71 -3.26
N ASP A 102 11.35 1.07 -2.71
CA ASP A 102 11.56 1.20 -1.25
C ASP A 102 10.63 2.25 -0.61
N GLU A 103 10.18 3.23 -1.41
CA GLU A 103 9.21 4.26 -1.01
C GLU A 103 7.76 3.87 -1.34
N GLY A 104 7.56 2.66 -1.89
CA GLY A 104 6.26 2.16 -2.32
C GLY A 104 5.30 1.95 -1.14
N TRP A 105 4.07 2.39 -1.31
CA TRP A 105 2.98 2.16 -0.36
C TRP A 105 1.64 2.10 -1.07
N GLY A 106 0.63 1.64 -0.37
CA GLY A 106 -0.72 1.59 -0.88
C GLY A 106 -1.75 1.54 0.24
N ILE A 107 -3.00 1.78 -0.12
CA ILE A 107 -4.15 1.76 0.78
C ILE A 107 -5.02 0.60 0.39
N VAL A 108 -4.98 -0.45 1.17
CA VAL A 108 -5.85 -1.63 1.02
C VAL A 108 -7.26 -1.28 1.45
N ILE A 109 -8.24 -1.68 0.66
CA ILE A 109 -9.66 -1.40 0.88
C ILE A 109 -10.40 -2.72 1.09
N THR A 110 -11.07 -2.83 2.23
CA THR A 110 -11.93 -3.95 2.59
C THR A 110 -13.28 -3.45 3.11
N TYR A 111 -14.23 -4.35 3.34
CA TYR A 111 -15.52 -4.03 3.92
C TYR A 111 -15.85 -4.95 5.09
N ASN A 112 -16.22 -4.38 6.22
CA ASN A 112 -16.68 -5.12 7.39
C ASN A 112 -18.19 -5.00 7.51
N GLU A 113 -18.93 -6.09 7.30
CA GLU A 113 -20.38 -6.17 7.45
C GLU A 113 -20.79 -6.40 8.91
N ASP A 114 -20.31 -5.54 9.82
CA ASP A 114 -20.57 -5.68 11.25
C ASP A 114 -21.96 -5.16 11.67
N GLY A 115 -22.63 -4.42 10.80
CA GLY A 115 -23.85 -3.69 11.03
C GLY A 115 -23.63 -2.18 11.14
N TYR A 116 -24.68 -1.45 11.44
CA TYR A 116 -24.65 0.01 11.66
C TYR A 116 -23.86 0.36 12.92
N VAL A 117 -22.77 1.10 12.79
CA VAL A 117 -21.95 1.56 13.92
C VAL A 117 -22.53 2.88 14.43
N ASN A 118 -23.10 2.87 15.65
CA ASN A 118 -23.61 4.09 16.25
C ASN A 118 -22.47 5.01 16.67
N ASP A 119 -22.54 6.29 16.29
CA ASP A 119 -21.48 7.29 16.51
C ASP A 119 -21.73 8.21 17.72
N SER A 120 -22.76 7.95 18.54
CA SER A 120 -23.14 8.80 19.69
C SER A 120 -22.08 8.85 20.80
N ASP A 121 -21.12 7.95 20.81
CA ASP A 121 -19.99 7.92 21.74
C ASP A 121 -18.79 8.77 21.26
N ALA A 122 -18.72 9.17 20.00
CA ALA A 122 -17.54 9.81 19.39
C ALA A 122 -17.02 11.03 20.18
N GLY A 123 -17.91 11.91 20.63
CA GLY A 123 -17.55 13.10 21.41
C GLY A 123 -17.17 12.82 22.89
N LYS A 124 -17.24 11.57 23.36
CA LYS A 124 -16.98 11.17 24.76
C LYS A 124 -15.72 10.36 24.92
N ILE A 125 -15.06 10.00 23.81
CA ILE A 125 -13.89 9.11 23.83
C ILE A 125 -12.67 9.87 24.36
N ASN A 126 -12.04 9.28 25.39
CA ASN A 126 -10.72 9.72 25.84
C ASN A 126 -9.64 8.94 25.07
N TYR A 127 -9.07 9.56 24.05
CA TYR A 127 -8.06 8.91 23.19
C TYR A 127 -6.76 8.54 23.91
N ALA A 128 -6.43 9.20 25.02
CA ALA A 128 -5.25 8.83 25.82
C ALA A 128 -5.51 7.52 26.58
N ASN A 129 -6.69 7.36 27.17
CA ASN A 129 -7.07 6.10 27.83
C ASN A 129 -7.21 4.97 26.82
N LEU A 130 -7.79 5.26 25.65
CA LEU A 130 -7.94 4.29 24.57
C LEU A 130 -6.57 3.79 24.08
N LEU A 131 -5.60 4.71 23.93
CA LEU A 131 -4.23 4.33 23.56
C LEU A 131 -3.60 3.40 24.59
N LYS A 132 -3.78 3.72 25.88
CA LYS A 132 -3.23 2.90 26.97
C LYS A 132 -3.82 1.48 26.94
N GLU A 133 -5.13 1.34 26.76
CA GLU A 133 -5.80 0.05 26.59
C GLU A 133 -5.21 -0.73 25.41
N MET A 134 -5.08 -0.08 24.26
CA MET A 134 -4.46 -0.69 23.06
C MET A 134 -3.00 -1.11 23.28
N GLN A 135 -2.24 -0.35 24.06
CA GLN A 135 -0.85 -0.69 24.41
C GLN A 135 -0.79 -1.92 25.34
N GLU A 136 -1.71 -2.00 26.31
CA GLU A 136 -1.84 -3.16 27.21
C GLU A 136 -2.24 -4.41 26.42
N ASP A 137 -3.19 -4.31 25.50
CA ASP A 137 -3.62 -5.41 24.64
C ASP A 137 -2.49 -5.88 23.72
N ALA A 138 -1.74 -4.96 23.11
CA ALA A 138 -0.59 -5.28 22.27
C ALA A 138 0.50 -6.01 23.07
N ALA A 139 0.78 -5.55 24.30
CA ALA A 139 1.74 -6.18 25.19
C ALA A 139 1.30 -7.60 25.59
N ALA A 140 0.02 -7.79 25.92
CA ALA A 140 -0.54 -9.09 26.26
C ALA A 140 -0.48 -10.07 25.05
N ALA A 141 -0.77 -9.58 23.84
CA ALA A 141 -0.70 -10.38 22.63
C ALA A 141 0.72 -10.85 22.27
N ASN A 142 1.76 -10.16 22.76
CA ASN A 142 3.15 -10.50 22.47
C ASN A 142 3.59 -11.84 23.04
N GLU A 143 2.99 -12.31 24.12
CA GLU A 143 3.29 -13.64 24.68
C GLU A 143 2.88 -14.76 23.71
N GLU A 144 1.73 -14.62 23.07
CA GLU A 144 1.29 -15.58 22.07
C GLU A 144 2.10 -15.47 20.77
N ARG A 145 2.47 -14.25 20.37
CA ARG A 145 3.33 -14.01 19.21
C ARG A 145 4.69 -14.69 19.37
N LYS A 146 5.33 -14.57 20.54
CA LYS A 146 6.61 -15.24 20.85
C LYS A 146 6.49 -16.75 20.74
N LYS A 147 5.41 -17.35 21.28
CA LYS A 147 5.17 -18.81 21.19
C LYS A 147 5.06 -19.29 19.75
N GLN A 148 4.48 -18.45 18.88
CA GLN A 148 4.33 -18.75 17.45
C GLN A 148 5.59 -18.39 16.63
N GLY A 149 6.66 -17.91 17.27
CA GLY A 149 7.90 -17.53 16.60
C GLY A 149 7.87 -16.19 15.85
N PHE A 150 6.86 -15.35 16.15
CA PHE A 150 6.77 -14.00 15.60
C PHE A 150 7.47 -12.97 16.48
N GLU A 151 7.93 -11.89 15.84
CA GLU A 151 8.46 -10.73 16.56
C GLU A 151 7.37 -10.06 17.41
N THR A 152 7.78 -9.45 18.51
CA THR A 152 6.88 -8.63 19.35
C THR A 152 6.46 -7.36 18.59
N VAL A 153 5.30 -6.82 18.95
CA VAL A 153 4.81 -5.54 18.45
C VAL A 153 4.58 -4.61 19.62
N THR A 154 5.23 -3.46 19.58
CA THR A 154 4.99 -2.39 20.55
C THR A 154 4.20 -1.28 19.88
N LEU A 155 3.01 -0.95 20.40
CA LEU A 155 2.31 0.26 20.03
C LEU A 155 2.98 1.43 20.76
N VAL A 156 3.81 2.18 20.04
CA VAL A 156 4.56 3.31 20.60
C VAL A 156 3.61 4.46 20.96
N GLY A 157 2.68 4.76 20.05
CA GLY A 157 1.70 5.83 20.26
C GLY A 157 0.85 6.12 19.03
N TRP A 158 0.15 7.23 19.11
CA TRP A 158 -0.50 7.81 17.94
C TRP A 158 0.55 8.55 17.09
N ALA A 159 0.75 8.12 15.85
CA ALA A 159 1.42 8.93 14.84
C ALA A 159 0.50 10.07 14.39
N GLU A 160 -0.82 9.81 14.39
CA GLU A 160 -1.89 10.79 14.25
C GLU A 160 -3.06 10.38 15.16
N PRO A 161 -3.50 11.22 16.12
CA PRO A 161 -4.62 10.89 16.99
C PRO A 161 -5.92 10.69 16.18
N PRO A 162 -6.88 9.89 16.69
CA PRO A 162 -8.15 9.69 16.02
C PRO A 162 -8.91 11.00 15.84
N HIS A 163 -9.44 11.16 14.63
CA HIS A 163 -10.29 12.27 14.23
C HIS A 163 -11.57 11.73 13.60
N TYR A 164 -12.73 12.10 14.12
CA TYR A 164 -14.04 11.74 13.60
C TYR A 164 -14.76 12.94 13.03
N ASP A 165 -15.12 12.88 11.75
CA ASP A 165 -16.00 13.83 11.08
C ASP A 165 -17.44 13.30 11.14
N ALA A 166 -18.25 13.88 12.03
CA ALA A 166 -19.63 13.49 12.22
C ALA A 166 -20.55 13.87 11.05
N ALA A 167 -20.16 14.88 10.24
CA ALA A 167 -20.96 15.28 9.09
C ALA A 167 -20.77 14.31 7.90
N ALA A 168 -19.54 13.81 7.72
CA ALA A 168 -19.21 12.85 6.68
C ALA A 168 -19.27 11.40 7.14
N HIS A 169 -19.43 11.12 8.44
CA HIS A 169 -19.36 9.80 9.07
C HIS A 169 -18.06 9.08 8.73
N LYS A 170 -16.93 9.79 8.80
CA LYS A 170 -15.58 9.32 8.47
C LYS A 170 -14.65 9.50 9.66
N LEU A 171 -13.85 8.48 9.91
CA LEU A 171 -12.91 8.42 11.01
C LEU A 171 -11.53 8.08 10.46
N TYR A 172 -10.48 8.75 10.94
CA TYR A 172 -9.10 8.39 10.61
C TYR A 172 -8.16 8.55 11.79
N TRP A 173 -7.10 7.77 11.82
CA TRP A 173 -6.02 7.82 12.80
C TRP A 173 -4.79 7.08 12.27
N ALA A 174 -3.63 7.32 12.90
CA ALA A 174 -2.43 6.56 12.60
C ALA A 174 -1.73 6.08 13.86
N LYS A 175 -1.21 4.86 13.81
CA LYS A 175 -0.44 4.22 14.86
C LYS A 175 1.03 4.17 14.48
N ASP A 176 1.89 4.44 15.46
CA ASP A 176 3.32 4.19 15.42
C ASP A 176 3.61 2.84 16.07
N LEU A 177 4.20 1.92 15.32
CA LEU A 177 4.43 0.53 15.70
C LEU A 177 5.90 0.17 15.56
N MET A 178 6.47 -0.41 16.61
CA MET A 178 7.81 -0.97 16.61
C MET A 178 7.74 -2.50 16.62
N PHE A 179 8.49 -3.13 15.70
CA PHE A 179 8.60 -4.58 15.60
C PHE A 179 9.93 -5.05 16.17
N GLY A 180 9.87 -5.98 17.14
CA GLY A 180 11.06 -6.47 17.84
C GLY A 180 11.84 -5.31 18.45
N SER A 181 13.08 -5.15 18.00
CA SER A 181 13.99 -4.06 18.38
C SER A 181 14.41 -3.21 17.15
N GLU A 182 13.62 -3.22 16.08
CA GLU A 182 13.94 -2.47 14.86
C GLU A 182 13.93 -0.95 15.13
N ALA A 183 14.95 -0.27 14.61
CA ALA A 183 15.07 1.19 14.73
C ALA A 183 14.08 1.93 13.82
N GLU A 184 13.64 1.30 12.73
CA GLU A 184 12.64 1.87 11.84
C GLU A 184 11.25 1.42 12.27
N HIS A 185 10.40 2.39 12.64
CA HIS A 185 9.03 2.13 13.03
C HIS A 185 8.11 2.02 11.82
N THR A 186 7.04 1.28 11.99
CA THR A 186 5.99 1.09 10.98
C THR A 186 4.81 2.00 11.28
N LEU A 187 4.40 2.76 10.27
CA LEU A 187 3.17 3.53 10.25
C LEU A 187 2.00 2.61 9.86
N ASN A 188 0.94 2.62 10.66
CA ASN A 188 -0.33 2.01 10.30
C ASN A 188 -1.41 3.10 10.27
N TYR A 189 -1.71 3.61 9.08
CA TYR A 189 -2.70 4.66 8.85
C TYR A 189 -4.06 4.04 8.54
N ASN A 190 -5.08 4.46 9.27
CA ASN A 190 -6.41 3.88 9.25
C ASN A 190 -7.45 4.91 8.87
N ILE A 191 -8.31 4.59 7.92
CA ILE A 191 -9.51 5.34 7.58
C ILE A 191 -10.70 4.39 7.68
N ARG A 192 -11.81 4.87 8.21
CA ARG A 192 -13.08 4.16 8.30
C ARG A 192 -14.18 5.06 7.75
N ILE A 193 -15.00 4.53 6.88
CA ILE A 193 -16.16 5.21 6.33
C ILE A 193 -17.36 4.40 6.76
N LEU A 194 -18.25 5.03 7.55
CA LEU A 194 -19.42 4.36 8.10
C LEU A 194 -20.54 4.30 7.07
N GLY A 195 -21.14 3.16 6.94
CA GLY A 195 -22.29 2.90 6.08
C GLY A 195 -23.50 2.34 6.84
N ARG A 196 -24.56 2.07 6.11
CA ARG A 196 -25.82 1.52 6.63
C ARG A 196 -25.66 0.20 7.35
N ARG A 197 -24.83 -0.71 6.80
CA ARG A 197 -24.73 -2.11 7.27
C ARG A 197 -23.31 -2.52 7.64
N GLY A 198 -22.40 -1.59 7.63
CA GLY A 198 -20.99 -1.88 7.91
C GLY A 198 -20.07 -0.71 7.62
N VAL A 199 -18.80 -1.00 7.54
CA VAL A 199 -17.73 -0.01 7.47
C VAL A 199 -16.77 -0.34 6.34
N LEU A 200 -16.51 0.61 5.44
CA LEU A 200 -15.36 0.53 4.55
C LEU A 200 -14.10 0.83 5.36
N VAL A 201 -13.14 -0.07 5.22
CA VAL A 201 -11.86 -0.04 5.91
C VAL A 201 -10.79 0.25 4.88
N LEU A 202 -10.10 1.37 5.05
CA LEU A 202 -8.96 1.75 4.24
C LEU A 202 -7.72 1.75 5.15
N ASN A 203 -6.75 0.93 4.81
CA ASN A 203 -5.54 0.73 5.61
C ASN A 203 -4.30 0.97 4.77
N ALA A 204 -3.45 1.93 5.19
CA ALA A 204 -2.10 2.06 4.66
C ALA A 204 -1.08 1.60 5.69
N VAL A 205 -0.11 0.79 5.24
CA VAL A 205 1.04 0.38 6.03
C VAL A 205 2.30 0.77 5.28
N SER A 206 3.19 1.48 5.98
CA SER A 206 4.42 2.02 5.40
C SER A 206 5.47 2.25 6.50
N GLY A 207 6.64 2.75 6.17
CA GLY A 207 7.57 3.29 7.15
C GLY A 207 7.09 4.64 7.70
N MET A 208 7.52 5.02 8.90
CA MET A 208 7.16 6.31 9.51
C MET A 208 7.59 7.53 8.67
N LYS A 209 8.58 7.36 7.80
CA LYS A 209 9.04 8.41 6.86
C LYS A 209 7.93 8.88 5.90
N GLN A 210 6.94 8.04 5.62
CA GLN A 210 5.82 8.35 4.72
C GLN A 210 4.64 9.04 5.43
N LEU A 211 4.69 9.26 6.75
CA LEU A 211 3.58 9.87 7.51
C LEU A 211 3.09 11.18 6.90
N ASP A 212 4.01 12.11 6.61
CA ASP A 212 3.63 13.42 6.07
C ASP A 212 3.04 13.32 4.66
N ALA A 213 3.58 12.43 3.83
CA ALA A 213 3.07 12.18 2.50
C ALA A 213 1.65 11.57 2.53
N ILE A 214 1.40 10.61 3.42
CA ILE A 214 0.09 9.96 3.58
C ILE A 214 -0.91 10.96 4.19
N ARG A 215 -0.51 11.69 5.24
CA ARG A 215 -1.34 12.73 5.87
C ARG A 215 -1.79 13.80 4.86
N ALA A 216 -0.87 14.26 4.00
CA ALA A 216 -1.19 15.24 2.96
C ALA A 216 -2.23 14.70 1.95
N GLN A 217 -2.32 13.40 1.75
CA GLN A 217 -3.30 12.78 0.86
C GLN A 217 -4.65 12.49 1.53
N THR A 218 -4.75 12.51 2.86
CA THR A 218 -6.01 12.20 3.58
C THR A 218 -7.15 13.10 3.14
N GLY A 219 -6.89 14.40 2.98
CA GLY A 219 -7.89 15.37 2.48
C GLY A 219 -8.37 15.09 1.06
N THR A 220 -7.59 14.38 0.26
CA THR A 220 -7.94 13.95 -1.10
C THR A 220 -8.68 12.60 -1.09
N ILE A 221 -8.30 11.69 -0.21
CA ILE A 221 -8.85 10.33 -0.13
C ILE A 221 -10.22 10.31 0.53
N LEU A 222 -10.40 11.08 1.62
CA LEU A 222 -11.66 11.08 2.36
C LEU A 222 -12.87 11.42 1.48
N PRO A 223 -12.90 12.48 0.65
CA PRO A 223 -14.03 12.78 -0.22
C PRO A 223 -14.14 11.84 -1.42
N ALA A 224 -13.07 11.12 -1.76
CA ALA A 224 -13.03 10.26 -2.94
C ALA A 224 -13.78 8.93 -2.79
N VAL A 225 -14.17 8.54 -1.58
CA VAL A 225 -14.85 7.26 -1.32
C VAL A 225 -16.18 7.50 -0.65
N GLU A 226 -17.25 7.02 -1.28
CA GLU A 226 -18.63 7.25 -0.82
C GLU A 226 -19.47 5.98 -0.96
N PHE A 227 -20.38 5.76 0.02
CA PHE A 227 -21.44 4.78 -0.12
C PHE A 227 -22.52 5.30 -1.06
N ASN A 228 -23.03 4.44 -1.93
CA ASN A 228 -24.12 4.76 -2.83
C ASN A 228 -25.48 4.75 -2.11
N GLU A 229 -26.51 5.30 -2.74
CA GLU A 229 -27.87 5.31 -2.23
C GLU A 229 -28.34 3.90 -1.82
N GLY A 230 -29.02 3.81 -0.66
CA GLY A 230 -29.42 2.56 -0.02
C GLY A 230 -28.34 1.93 0.86
N HIS A 231 -27.08 2.44 0.82
CA HIS A 231 -25.95 1.94 1.60
C HIS A 231 -25.30 3.01 2.50
N ARG A 232 -25.76 4.26 2.39
CA ARG A 232 -25.23 5.39 3.16
C ARG A 232 -25.54 5.22 4.65
N TYR A 233 -24.78 5.86 5.50
CA TYR A 233 -25.03 5.90 6.93
C TYR A 233 -26.43 6.39 7.28
N SER A 234 -26.92 7.42 6.57
CA SER A 234 -28.26 8.00 6.71
C SER A 234 -29.39 7.07 6.27
N ASP A 235 -29.10 6.00 5.52
CA ASP A 235 -30.12 5.06 5.01
C ASP A 235 -30.45 3.95 6.02
N TYR A 236 -29.88 4.01 7.24
CA TYR A 236 -30.14 3.03 8.30
C TYR A 236 -31.62 3.01 8.70
N LEU A 237 -32.16 1.82 8.82
CA LEU A 237 -33.57 1.58 9.22
C LEU A 237 -33.60 0.89 10.59
N PRO A 238 -33.88 1.63 11.68
CA PRO A 238 -34.01 1.05 13.01
C PRO A 238 -35.06 -0.06 13.06
N GLY A 239 -34.71 -1.17 13.73
CA GLY A 239 -35.59 -2.33 13.86
C GLY A 239 -35.59 -3.27 12.63
N THR A 240 -35.00 -2.86 11.52
CA THR A 240 -34.82 -3.70 10.31
C THR A 240 -33.36 -4.06 10.09
N ASP A 241 -32.49 -3.07 10.14
CA ASP A 241 -31.07 -3.28 9.92
C ASP A 241 -30.36 -3.69 11.22
N LYS A 242 -29.35 -4.53 11.08
CA LYS A 242 -28.50 -4.94 12.19
C LYS A 242 -27.65 -3.76 12.67
N ALA A 243 -27.66 -3.48 13.97
CA ALA A 243 -26.68 -2.58 14.58
C ALA A 243 -25.43 -3.35 14.99
N ALA A 244 -24.27 -2.69 14.87
CA ALA A 244 -23.02 -3.20 15.43
C ALA A 244 -23.07 -3.25 16.97
N ALA A 245 -22.31 -4.17 17.58
CA ALA A 245 -22.26 -4.28 19.01
C ALA A 245 -21.34 -3.25 19.69
N TYR A 246 -20.79 -2.30 18.91
CA TYR A 246 -19.81 -1.31 19.34
C TYR A 246 -20.06 0.04 18.64
N GLY A 247 -19.53 1.11 19.23
CA GLY A 247 -19.50 2.47 18.67
C GLY A 247 -18.12 2.83 18.12
N ILE A 248 -17.83 4.13 18.03
CA ILE A 248 -16.57 4.66 17.48
C ILE A 248 -15.36 4.20 18.31
N GLY A 249 -15.46 4.19 19.64
CA GLY A 249 -14.37 3.71 20.51
C GLY A 249 -14.01 2.26 20.20
N GLY A 250 -15.00 1.38 20.09
CA GLY A 250 -14.80 -0.02 19.72
C GLY A 250 -14.26 -0.20 18.31
N LEU A 251 -14.66 0.67 17.36
CA LEU A 251 -14.13 0.65 16.01
C LEU A 251 -12.62 0.96 15.95
N ILE A 252 -12.14 1.90 16.77
CA ILE A 252 -10.71 2.23 16.89
C ILE A 252 -9.93 1.09 17.55
N LEU A 253 -10.51 0.43 18.57
CA LEU A 253 -9.94 -0.77 19.21
C LEU A 253 -9.83 -1.98 18.28
N GLY A 254 -10.61 -1.99 17.18
CA GLY A 254 -10.57 -3.08 16.20
C GLY A 254 -11.89 -3.82 16.02
N GLY A 255 -13.00 -3.22 16.44
CA GLY A 255 -14.34 -3.81 16.35
C GLY A 255 -14.58 -4.83 17.46
N VAL A 256 -15.49 -5.75 17.23
CA VAL A 256 -15.76 -6.81 18.22
C VAL A 256 -14.49 -7.66 18.36
N ALA A 257 -13.86 -7.57 19.51
CA ALA A 257 -12.75 -8.46 19.90
C ALA A 257 -13.12 -9.96 19.78
N ALA A 258 -14.40 -10.25 19.56
CA ALA A 258 -14.95 -11.59 19.34
C ALA A 258 -14.54 -12.22 17.99
N LYS A 259 -14.11 -11.44 17.00
CA LYS A 259 -13.45 -11.99 15.79
C LYS A 259 -11.92 -11.94 15.94
N ALA A 260 -11.44 -12.35 17.10
CA ALA A 260 -10.03 -12.43 17.47
C ALA A 260 -9.15 -13.24 16.48
N GLY A 261 -9.74 -13.92 15.52
CA GLY A 261 -9.04 -14.59 14.41
C GLY A 261 -8.64 -13.67 13.28
N PHE A 262 -9.52 -12.78 12.82
CA PHE A 262 -9.32 -11.99 11.59
C PHE A 262 -8.24 -10.91 11.76
N PHE A 263 -8.29 -10.12 12.82
CA PHE A 263 -7.23 -9.15 13.12
C PHE A 263 -5.90 -9.81 13.48
N LYS A 264 -5.96 -10.99 14.14
CA LYS A 264 -4.79 -11.82 14.43
C LYS A 264 -4.10 -12.27 13.12
N LEU A 265 -4.87 -12.67 12.12
CA LEU A 265 -4.34 -13.09 10.81
C LEU A 265 -3.82 -11.90 9.97
N LEU A 266 -4.56 -10.80 9.88
CA LEU A 266 -4.14 -9.61 9.11
C LEU A 266 -2.83 -9.02 9.68
N TRP A 267 -2.69 -9.00 11.01
CA TRP A 267 -1.47 -8.57 11.69
C TRP A 267 -0.32 -9.57 11.54
N VAL A 268 -0.61 -10.85 11.62
CA VAL A 268 0.38 -11.94 11.45
C VAL A 268 0.85 -11.99 9.99
N GLY A 269 -0.06 -11.83 9.04
CA GLY A 269 0.24 -11.86 7.61
C GLY A 269 1.13 -10.70 7.16
N LEU A 270 0.78 -9.49 7.57
CA LEU A 270 1.56 -8.28 7.23
C LEU A 270 3.01 -8.32 7.77
N LEU A 271 3.24 -9.08 8.83
CA LEU A 271 4.52 -9.18 9.53
C LEU A 271 5.40 -10.34 9.05
N ALA A 272 4.79 -11.43 8.63
CA ALA A 272 5.51 -12.50 7.94
C ALA A 272 6.12 -11.97 6.63
N ALA A 273 5.45 -11.02 5.99
CA ALA A 273 5.89 -10.39 4.75
C ALA A 273 7.24 -9.69 4.87
N LYS A 274 7.54 -9.00 5.98
CA LYS A 274 8.82 -8.29 6.13
C LYS A 274 10.03 -9.22 6.01
N LYS A 275 9.96 -10.42 6.58
CA LYS A 275 11.03 -11.44 6.44
C LYS A 275 11.11 -12.00 5.02
N PHE A 276 9.98 -12.16 4.33
CA PHE A 276 9.94 -12.70 2.97
C PHE A 276 10.26 -11.66 1.91
N VAL A 277 9.95 -10.38 2.12
CA VAL A 277 10.37 -9.28 1.22
C VAL A 277 11.90 -9.18 1.21
N PHE A 278 12.56 -9.19 2.37
CA PHE A 278 14.03 -9.23 2.43
C PHE A 278 14.59 -10.54 1.83
N ALA A 279 14.04 -11.71 2.18
CA ALA A 279 14.46 -12.98 1.61
C ALA A 279 14.15 -13.08 0.11
N GLY A 280 13.00 -12.56 -0.34
CA GLY A 280 12.62 -12.51 -1.75
C GLY A 280 13.52 -11.56 -2.56
N ILE A 281 13.82 -10.38 -2.06
CA ILE A 281 14.76 -9.44 -2.69
C ILE A 281 16.16 -10.05 -2.77
N VAL A 282 16.64 -10.68 -1.69
CA VAL A 282 17.93 -11.38 -1.69
C VAL A 282 17.92 -12.56 -2.65
N ALA A 283 16.82 -13.34 -2.73
CA ALA A 283 16.68 -14.44 -3.66
C ALA A 283 16.59 -13.96 -5.12
N ILE A 284 15.87 -12.88 -5.40
CA ILE A 284 15.77 -12.26 -6.73
C ILE A 284 17.14 -11.69 -7.14
N VAL A 285 17.84 -10.98 -6.25
CA VAL A 285 19.19 -10.46 -6.52
C VAL A 285 20.19 -11.60 -6.73
N ALA A 286 20.11 -12.67 -5.94
CA ALA A 286 20.96 -13.86 -6.11
C ALA A 286 20.64 -14.62 -7.43
N PHE A 287 19.35 -14.74 -7.78
CA PHE A 287 18.89 -15.32 -9.02
C PHE A 287 19.34 -14.50 -10.23
N LEU A 288 19.16 -13.18 -10.18
CA LEU A 288 19.63 -12.26 -11.23
C LEU A 288 21.15 -12.28 -11.38
N LYS A 289 21.92 -12.27 -10.28
CA LYS A 289 23.39 -12.42 -10.34
C LYS A 289 23.80 -13.77 -10.95
N ARG A 290 23.08 -14.84 -10.63
CA ARG A 290 23.38 -16.17 -11.21
C ARG A 290 23.02 -16.26 -12.69
N PHE A 291 21.93 -15.59 -13.09
CA PHE A 291 21.49 -15.54 -14.49
C PHE A 291 22.44 -14.70 -15.36
N PHE A 292 22.86 -13.53 -14.88
CA PHE A 292 23.81 -12.68 -15.61
C PHE A 292 25.21 -13.27 -15.67
N ARG A 293 25.68 -13.97 -14.63
CA ARG A 293 26.97 -14.71 -14.68
C ARG A 293 26.93 -15.80 -15.74
N LYS A 294 25.83 -16.55 -15.84
CA LYS A 294 25.69 -17.62 -16.83
C LYS A 294 25.60 -17.06 -18.25
N ALA A 295 25.06 -15.85 -18.45
CA ALA A 295 25.04 -15.16 -19.74
C ALA A 295 26.41 -14.62 -20.15
N SER A 296 27.23 -14.11 -19.19
CA SER A 296 28.61 -13.70 -19.43
C SER A 296 29.51 -14.88 -19.81
N ASP A 297 29.43 -15.98 -19.05
CA ASP A 297 30.22 -17.20 -19.31
C ASP A 297 29.87 -17.81 -20.69
N ALA A 298 28.62 -17.71 -21.13
CA ALA A 298 28.19 -18.16 -22.47
C ALA A 298 28.68 -17.23 -23.61
N ALA A 299 28.78 -15.93 -23.33
CA ALA A 299 29.30 -14.95 -24.30
C ALA A 299 30.80 -15.05 -24.49
N GLU A 300 31.57 -15.37 -23.43
CA GLU A 300 33.02 -15.64 -23.52
C GLU A 300 33.36 -16.96 -24.19
N ALA A 301 32.52 -18.00 -23.98
CA ALA A 301 32.71 -19.28 -24.65
C ALA A 301 32.41 -19.24 -26.16
N GLY A 302 31.53 -18.32 -26.62
CA GLY A 302 31.23 -18.10 -28.04
C GLY A 302 32.23 -17.23 -28.79
N ALA A 303 33.11 -16.52 -28.10
CA ALA A 303 34.10 -15.62 -28.67
C ALA A 303 35.49 -16.31 -28.88
N SER A 304 35.65 -17.58 -28.45
CA SER A 304 36.89 -18.35 -28.51
C SER A 304 36.83 -19.58 -29.44
N SER A 305 35.81 -19.63 -30.31
CA SER A 305 35.71 -20.68 -31.37
C SER A 305 35.79 -20.01 -32.80
#